data_4ca6d153f4e8930d8c4c3ea6b4b7b9b9
#
_entry.id   4ca6d153f4e8930d8c4c3ea6b4b7b9b9
#
_cell.length_a   1.000
_cell.length_b   1.000
_cell.length_c   1.000
_cell.angle_alpha   90.00
_cell.angle_beta   90.00
_cell.angle_gamma   90.00
#
_symmetry.space_group_name_H-M   'P 1'
#
loop_
_entity.id
_entity.type
_entity.pdbx_description
1 polymer ?
#
loop_
_entity_poly.entity_id
_entity_poly.type
_entity_poly.pdbx_seq_one_letter_code
_entity_poly.pdbx_strand_id
1 'polypeptide(L)'
;MKKFLSSLVMTILLSSCAVDKKKLTENVGKYDPPNIDDTSFKNSVITSKNFDETWTSVVDFVNDSFFKIEKLDKDSGLLTLSFSSKEAEKFIDCGDFEYTLFFTGEEFKGSYIDYAKSGLLAVLEAKMNINIQKIDNKSSKISINTNYTYSTQHALGYYDPKLNQTYSFVSGGHQTINVINPISGSIPTRTCKSTNFAENAIFNLIK
;
A
#
# COMPACT_ATOMS: atom_id res chain seq x y z
N MET A 1 61.36 60.75 13.33
CA MET A 1 60.85 59.80 12.35
C MET A 1 59.94 58.81 13.11
N LYS A 2 58.62 59.03 13.10
CA LYS A 2 57.67 58.19 13.80
C LYS A 2 56.94 57.32 12.75
N LYS A 3 57.10 56.01 12.84
CA LYS A 3 56.40 55.05 11.99
C LYS A 3 54.99 54.81 12.57
N PHE A 4 53.98 55.21 11.83
CA PHE A 4 52.56 54.78 12.11
C PHE A 4 52.33 53.37 11.56
N LEU A 5 52.10 52.47 12.45
CA LEU A 5 51.56 51.11 12.10
C LEU A 5 50.04 51.16 12.09
N SER A 6 49.46 51.13 10.90
CA SER A 6 48.01 51.03 10.74
C SER A 6 47.64 49.56 10.85
N SER A 7 46.97 49.22 11.96
CA SER A 7 46.37 47.88 12.16
C SER A 7 45.02 47.85 11.48
N LEU A 8 44.94 47.18 10.34
CA LEU A 8 43.68 46.90 9.63
C LEU A 8 43.03 45.68 10.29
N VAL A 9 42.04 45.94 11.15
CA VAL A 9 41.20 44.89 11.74
C VAL A 9 40.19 44.48 10.68
N MET A 10 40.41 43.32 10.06
CA MET A 10 39.50 42.69 9.11
C MET A 10 38.43 41.94 9.89
N THR A 11 37.30 42.58 10.12
CA THR A 11 36.10 41.95 10.72
C THR A 11 35.47 41.02 9.67
N ILE A 12 35.72 39.71 9.81
CA ILE A 12 35.02 38.68 9.04
C ILE A 12 33.61 38.56 9.62
N LEU A 13 32.64 39.14 8.91
CA LEU A 13 31.21 38.88 9.18
C LEU A 13 30.90 37.45 8.76
N LEU A 14 30.93 36.54 9.71
CA LEU A 14 30.34 35.22 9.57
C LEU A 14 28.79 35.41 9.55
N SER A 15 28.26 35.71 8.39
CA SER A 15 26.82 35.53 8.16
C SER A 15 26.51 34.05 8.21
N SER A 16 26.20 33.57 9.41
CA SER A 16 25.57 32.25 9.57
C SER A 16 24.24 32.27 8.82
N CYS A 17 24.16 31.60 7.68
CA CYS A 17 22.88 31.24 7.10
C CYS A 17 22.16 30.33 8.08
N ALA A 18 21.39 30.91 8.99
CA ALA A 18 20.42 30.20 9.77
C ALA A 18 19.34 29.74 8.80
N VAL A 19 19.47 28.50 8.32
CA VAL A 19 18.40 27.86 7.57
C VAL A 19 17.21 27.75 8.53
N ASP A 20 16.14 28.46 8.21
CA ASP A 20 14.94 28.47 9.03
C ASP A 20 14.35 27.05 9.05
N LYS A 21 14.48 26.37 10.18
CA LYS A 21 13.94 25.01 10.38
C LYS A 21 12.43 24.94 10.08
N LYS A 22 11.72 26.05 10.24
CA LYS A 22 10.29 26.14 9.92
C LYS A 22 10.02 26.02 8.42
N LYS A 23 10.91 26.57 7.57
CA LYS A 23 10.83 26.41 6.11
C LYS A 23 11.14 24.98 5.64
N LEU A 24 11.99 24.26 6.36
CA LEU A 24 12.29 22.85 6.07
C LEU A 24 11.12 21.92 6.42
N THR A 25 10.30 22.30 7.41
CA THR A 25 9.10 21.53 7.80
C THR A 25 7.87 21.82 6.94
N GLU A 26 7.80 22.97 6.29
CA GLU A 26 6.70 23.33 5.37
C GLU A 26 6.77 22.61 4.01
N ASN A 27 7.91 22.00 3.68
CA ASN A 27 8.08 21.18 2.45
C ASN A 27 7.88 19.67 2.67
N VAL A 28 7.31 19.25 3.77
CA VAL A 28 6.85 17.88 3.97
C VAL A 28 5.63 17.65 3.07
N GLY A 29 5.77 16.76 2.11
CA GLY A 29 4.78 16.53 1.06
C GLY A 29 3.35 16.38 1.58
N LYS A 30 2.41 16.84 0.79
CA LYS A 30 0.98 16.69 1.06
C LYS A 30 0.58 15.24 0.84
N TYR A 31 -0.12 14.67 1.81
CA TYR A 31 -0.70 13.34 1.71
C TYR A 31 -2.22 13.46 1.75
N ASP A 32 -2.87 12.84 0.77
CA ASP A 32 -4.32 12.73 0.67
C ASP A 32 -4.69 11.24 0.88
N PRO A 33 -5.30 10.88 2.03
CA PRO A 33 -5.57 9.48 2.35
C PRO A 33 -6.66 8.89 1.43
N PRO A 34 -6.70 7.56 1.25
CA PRO A 34 -7.77 6.91 0.52
C PRO A 34 -9.10 7.11 1.24
N ASN A 35 -10.20 7.16 0.47
CA ASN A 35 -11.54 7.21 1.06
C ASN A 35 -11.86 5.89 1.76
N ILE A 36 -11.89 5.87 3.10
CA ILE A 36 -12.14 4.69 3.93
C ILE A 36 -13.62 4.51 4.30
N ASP A 37 -14.49 5.47 3.97
CA ASP A 37 -15.92 5.43 4.32
C ASP A 37 -16.74 4.55 3.37
N ASP A 38 -16.12 3.99 2.32
CA ASP A 38 -16.77 3.08 1.38
C ASP A 38 -16.99 1.71 2.03
N THR A 39 -18.20 1.48 2.52
CA THR A 39 -18.67 0.21 3.08
C THR A 39 -19.42 -0.64 2.07
N SER A 40 -19.35 -0.33 0.78
CA SER A 40 -20.12 -0.99 -0.28
C SER A 40 -19.70 -2.44 -0.55
N PHE A 41 -18.47 -2.82 -0.15
CA PHE A 41 -17.95 -4.16 -0.36
C PHE A 41 -18.72 -5.21 0.44
N LYS A 42 -19.22 -6.23 -0.27
CA LYS A 42 -19.85 -7.41 0.32
C LYS A 42 -18.93 -8.60 0.10
N ASN A 43 -18.54 -9.24 1.17
CA ASN A 43 -17.64 -10.40 1.13
C ASN A 43 -18.36 -11.70 0.71
N SER A 44 -19.63 -11.67 0.38
CA SER A 44 -20.37 -12.85 -0.09
C SER A 44 -21.48 -12.48 -1.06
N VAL A 45 -21.74 -13.39 -1.99
CA VAL A 45 -22.84 -13.32 -2.96
C VAL A 45 -23.54 -14.67 -3.07
N ILE A 46 -24.82 -14.63 -3.44
CA ILE A 46 -25.59 -15.82 -3.84
C ILE A 46 -25.65 -15.81 -5.37
N THR A 47 -25.41 -16.97 -5.98
CA THR A 47 -25.49 -17.18 -7.41
C THR A 47 -26.60 -18.19 -7.74
N SER A 48 -27.17 -18.10 -8.95
CA SER A 48 -28.11 -19.07 -9.52
C SER A 48 -27.42 -20.30 -10.12
N LYS A 49 -26.13 -20.49 -9.89
CA LYS A 49 -25.37 -21.70 -10.22
C LYS A 49 -25.35 -22.62 -9.01
N ASN A 50 -25.50 -23.93 -9.24
CA ASN A 50 -25.38 -24.90 -8.15
C ASN A 50 -23.93 -24.98 -7.64
N PHE A 51 -23.69 -25.76 -6.60
CA PHE A 51 -22.36 -25.88 -5.98
C PHE A 51 -21.29 -26.37 -6.97
N ASP A 52 -21.57 -27.40 -7.76
CA ASP A 52 -20.58 -27.99 -8.67
C ASP A 52 -20.23 -27.04 -9.82
N GLU A 53 -21.21 -26.35 -10.39
CA GLU A 53 -21.01 -25.35 -11.43
C GLU A 53 -20.19 -24.16 -10.90
N THR A 54 -20.51 -23.69 -9.70
CA THR A 54 -19.78 -22.59 -9.05
C THR A 54 -18.35 -22.99 -8.73
N TRP A 55 -18.15 -24.19 -8.17
CA TRP A 55 -16.85 -24.74 -7.86
C TRP A 55 -15.97 -24.84 -9.10
N THR A 56 -16.48 -25.47 -10.16
CA THR A 56 -15.76 -25.63 -11.43
C THR A 56 -15.41 -24.27 -12.02
N SER A 57 -16.36 -23.33 -12.08
CA SER A 57 -16.09 -21.98 -12.62
C SER A 57 -14.97 -21.26 -11.85
N VAL A 58 -14.94 -21.38 -10.53
CA VAL A 58 -13.88 -20.73 -9.72
C VAL A 58 -12.54 -21.42 -9.91
N VAL A 59 -12.48 -22.75 -9.90
CA VAL A 59 -11.23 -23.50 -10.05
C VAL A 59 -10.63 -23.28 -11.42
N ASP A 60 -11.42 -23.32 -12.50
CA ASP A 60 -10.96 -23.09 -13.87
C ASP A 60 -10.37 -21.68 -14.00
N PHE A 61 -11.05 -20.66 -13.49
CA PHE A 61 -10.54 -19.30 -13.50
C PHE A 61 -9.21 -19.16 -12.75
N VAL A 62 -9.12 -19.77 -11.58
CA VAL A 62 -7.91 -19.67 -10.74
C VAL A 62 -6.71 -20.31 -11.44
N ASN A 63 -6.90 -21.43 -12.14
CA ASN A 63 -5.83 -22.12 -12.89
C ASN A 63 -5.24 -21.25 -14.01
N ASP A 64 -6.05 -20.36 -14.63
CA ASP A 64 -5.65 -19.49 -15.73
C ASP A 64 -5.29 -18.06 -15.28
N SER A 65 -5.21 -17.83 -13.97
CA SER A 65 -5.01 -16.50 -13.39
C SER A 65 -3.68 -16.34 -12.67
N PHE A 66 -3.49 -15.20 -11.99
CA PHE A 66 -2.30 -14.91 -11.17
C PHE A 66 -2.33 -15.56 -9.78
N PHE A 67 -3.40 -16.26 -9.43
CA PHE A 67 -3.51 -16.94 -8.14
C PHE A 67 -2.71 -18.23 -8.10
N LYS A 68 -2.12 -18.53 -6.94
CA LYS A 68 -1.53 -19.82 -6.63
C LYS A 68 -2.45 -20.57 -5.67
N ILE A 69 -2.83 -21.81 -6.03
CA ILE A 69 -3.63 -22.66 -5.16
C ILE A 69 -2.75 -23.19 -4.03
N GLU A 70 -3.10 -22.88 -2.77
CA GLU A 70 -2.43 -23.41 -1.58
C GLU A 70 -3.19 -24.61 -0.99
N LYS A 71 -4.52 -24.56 -1.06
CA LYS A 71 -5.38 -25.66 -0.62
C LYS A 71 -6.65 -25.72 -1.47
N LEU A 72 -7.01 -26.94 -1.83
CA LEU A 72 -8.24 -27.27 -2.54
C LEU A 72 -8.95 -28.38 -1.81
N ASP A 73 -10.16 -28.12 -1.32
CA ASP A 73 -10.98 -29.09 -0.56
C ASP A 73 -12.44 -28.93 -0.99
N LYS A 74 -12.83 -29.71 -2.00
CA LYS A 74 -14.17 -29.64 -2.59
C LYS A 74 -15.25 -30.10 -1.62
N ASP A 75 -14.96 -31.10 -0.80
CA ASP A 75 -15.96 -31.69 0.10
C ASP A 75 -16.41 -30.68 1.17
N SER A 76 -15.48 -29.84 1.64
CA SER A 76 -15.79 -28.75 2.55
C SER A 76 -16.15 -27.43 1.85
N GLY A 77 -16.02 -27.35 0.52
CA GLY A 77 -16.23 -26.14 -0.27
C GLY A 77 -15.15 -25.07 -0.04
N LEU A 78 -13.97 -25.46 0.47
CA LEU A 78 -12.92 -24.53 0.84
C LEU A 78 -11.79 -24.51 -0.18
N LEU A 79 -11.44 -23.29 -0.61
CA LEU A 79 -10.28 -23.01 -1.48
C LEU A 79 -9.45 -21.91 -0.84
N THR A 80 -8.14 -22.16 -0.67
CA THR A 80 -7.19 -21.17 -0.21
C THR A 80 -6.21 -20.84 -1.34
N LEU A 81 -6.11 -19.56 -1.65
CA LEU A 81 -5.25 -19.03 -2.69
C LEU A 81 -4.22 -18.08 -2.06
N SER A 82 -3.10 -17.93 -2.75
CA SER A 82 -2.15 -16.84 -2.47
C SER A 82 -1.78 -16.14 -3.78
N PHE A 83 -1.31 -14.90 -3.67
CA PHE A 83 -0.67 -14.19 -4.75
C PHE A 83 0.29 -13.13 -4.21
N SER A 84 1.23 -12.73 -5.02
CA SER A 84 2.09 -11.59 -4.78
C SER A 84 2.13 -10.69 -6.00
N SER A 85 2.30 -9.39 -5.80
CA SER A 85 2.33 -8.44 -6.90
C SER A 85 3.31 -7.30 -6.63
N LYS A 86 4.02 -6.91 -7.70
CA LYS A 86 4.76 -5.64 -7.75
C LYS A 86 3.86 -4.49 -8.21
N GLU A 87 2.71 -4.78 -8.80
CA GLU A 87 1.67 -3.83 -9.22
C GLU A 87 0.60 -3.76 -8.12
N ALA A 88 1.03 -3.32 -6.94
CA ALA A 88 0.18 -3.31 -5.73
C ALA A 88 -1.05 -2.40 -5.90
N GLU A 89 -0.95 -1.35 -6.71
CA GLU A 89 -2.00 -0.35 -6.98
C GLU A 89 -3.30 -0.93 -7.57
N LYS A 90 -3.24 -2.13 -8.16
CA LYS A 90 -4.44 -2.84 -8.61
C LYS A 90 -5.27 -3.36 -7.43
N PHE A 91 -4.61 -3.75 -6.37
CA PHE A 91 -5.19 -4.51 -5.26
C PHE A 91 -5.42 -3.67 -4.01
N ILE A 92 -4.63 -2.61 -3.84
CA ILE A 92 -4.68 -1.73 -2.68
C ILE A 92 -4.59 -0.26 -3.11
N ASP A 93 -5.18 0.61 -2.29
CA ASP A 93 -5.12 2.05 -2.40
C ASP A 93 -4.51 2.61 -1.12
N CYS A 94 -3.41 3.33 -1.24
CA CYS A 94 -2.71 3.97 -0.12
C CYS A 94 -2.79 5.51 -0.19
N GLY A 95 -3.73 6.05 -1.00
CA GLY A 95 -3.89 7.48 -1.18
C GLY A 95 -2.85 8.11 -2.10
N ASP A 96 -2.93 9.42 -2.22
CA ASP A 96 -2.05 10.22 -3.06
C ASP A 96 -0.98 10.95 -2.24
N PHE A 97 0.17 11.16 -2.86
CA PHE A 97 1.29 11.84 -2.24
C PHE A 97 1.89 12.87 -3.22
N GLU A 98 2.16 14.05 -2.69
CA GLU A 98 2.77 15.15 -3.43
C GLU A 98 3.90 15.76 -2.59
N TYR A 99 5.10 15.90 -3.16
CA TYR A 99 6.21 16.59 -2.50
C TYR A 99 7.06 17.37 -3.51
N THR A 100 7.78 18.35 -2.99
CA THR A 100 8.82 19.09 -3.73
C THR A 100 10.10 19.07 -2.90
N LEU A 101 11.21 18.62 -3.47
CA LEU A 101 12.52 18.66 -2.82
C LEU A 101 13.11 20.05 -2.95
N PHE A 102 13.29 20.74 -1.83
CA PHE A 102 13.76 22.13 -1.79
C PHE A 102 15.11 22.35 -2.49
N PHE A 103 16.04 21.40 -2.37
CA PHE A 103 17.42 21.57 -2.89
C PHE A 103 17.56 21.25 -4.38
N THR A 104 16.74 20.36 -4.92
CA THR A 104 16.83 19.93 -6.33
C THR A 104 15.68 20.46 -7.17
N GLY A 105 14.60 20.96 -6.55
CA GLY A 105 13.36 21.31 -7.23
C GLY A 105 12.62 20.10 -7.81
N GLU A 106 13.03 18.89 -7.45
CA GLU A 106 12.38 17.67 -7.89
C GLU A 106 11.00 17.56 -7.26
N GLU A 107 10.00 17.31 -8.10
CA GLU A 107 8.59 17.20 -7.70
C GLU A 107 8.10 15.79 -7.96
N PHE A 108 7.26 15.29 -7.06
CA PHE A 108 6.49 14.07 -7.25
C PHE A 108 5.02 14.36 -6.96
N LYS A 109 4.14 13.83 -7.80
CA LYS A 109 2.70 13.85 -7.60
C LYS A 109 2.13 12.55 -8.16
N GLY A 110 1.51 11.74 -7.32
CA GLY A 110 0.95 10.47 -7.72
C GLY A 110 0.54 9.62 -6.53
N SER A 111 0.25 8.34 -6.77
CA SER A 111 -0.12 7.43 -5.71
C SER A 111 1.03 7.23 -4.71
N TYR A 112 0.69 7.05 -3.43
CA TYR A 112 1.70 6.73 -2.42
C TYR A 112 2.44 5.41 -2.73
N ILE A 113 1.80 4.48 -3.42
CA ILE A 113 2.40 3.22 -3.87
C ILE A 113 3.51 3.48 -4.91
N ASP A 114 3.27 4.36 -5.89
CA ASP A 114 4.28 4.72 -6.89
C ASP A 114 5.46 5.47 -6.26
N TYR A 115 5.17 6.35 -5.30
CA TYR A 115 6.22 6.97 -4.48
C TYR A 115 7.06 5.92 -3.75
N ALA A 116 6.42 4.95 -3.09
CA ALA A 116 7.12 3.88 -2.41
C ALA A 116 7.99 3.04 -3.36
N LYS A 117 7.51 2.74 -4.57
CA LYS A 117 8.28 2.00 -5.60
C LYS A 117 9.50 2.75 -6.08
N SER A 118 9.49 4.08 -6.11
CA SER A 118 10.60 4.88 -6.64
C SER A 118 11.87 4.83 -5.78
N GLY A 119 11.75 4.54 -4.48
CA GLY A 119 12.87 4.53 -3.54
C GLY A 119 12.94 3.33 -2.60
N LEU A 120 11.95 2.45 -2.65
CA LEU A 120 11.82 1.33 -1.74
C LEU A 120 11.62 0.02 -2.50
N LEU A 121 12.00 -1.09 -1.88
CA LEU A 121 11.53 -2.41 -2.28
C LEU A 121 10.12 -2.58 -1.73
N ALA A 122 9.13 -2.58 -2.62
CA ALA A 122 7.72 -2.69 -2.26
C ALA A 122 7.15 -4.01 -2.78
N VAL A 123 6.49 -4.77 -1.89
CA VAL A 123 5.88 -6.07 -2.22
C VAL A 123 4.51 -6.14 -1.58
N LEU A 124 3.52 -6.54 -2.38
CA LEU A 124 2.21 -6.96 -1.90
C LEU A 124 2.14 -8.47 -1.89
N GLU A 125 1.76 -9.04 -0.75
CA GLU A 125 1.40 -10.44 -0.59
C GLU A 125 -0.06 -10.53 -0.13
N ALA A 126 -0.77 -11.56 -0.58
CA ALA A 126 -2.14 -11.77 -0.17
C ALA A 126 -2.46 -13.26 -0.05
N LYS A 127 -3.33 -13.56 0.92
CA LYS A 127 -3.90 -14.88 1.12
C LYS A 127 -5.42 -14.78 1.13
N MET A 128 -6.06 -15.44 0.19
CA MET A 128 -7.50 -15.43 -0.03
C MET A 128 -8.11 -16.76 0.37
N ASN A 129 -9.13 -16.72 1.22
CA ASN A 129 -9.95 -17.86 1.55
C ASN A 129 -11.33 -17.71 0.88
N ILE A 130 -11.70 -18.72 0.13
CA ILE A 130 -12.99 -18.83 -0.57
C ILE A 130 -13.75 -19.98 0.07
N ASN A 131 -15.01 -19.73 0.39
CA ASN A 131 -15.94 -20.75 0.87
C ASN A 131 -17.16 -20.77 -0.05
N ILE A 132 -17.40 -21.91 -0.68
CA ILE A 132 -18.57 -22.16 -1.54
C ILE A 132 -19.50 -23.09 -0.79
N GLN A 133 -20.73 -22.66 -0.57
CA GLN A 133 -21.74 -23.40 0.18
C GLN A 133 -22.94 -23.70 -0.73
N LYS A 134 -23.39 -24.94 -0.75
CA LYS A 134 -24.65 -25.32 -1.39
C LYS A 134 -25.78 -24.70 -0.62
N ILE A 135 -26.69 -23.99 -1.31
CA ILE A 135 -27.96 -23.54 -0.74
C ILE A 135 -29.03 -24.57 -1.11
N ASP A 136 -29.16 -24.88 -2.39
CA ASP A 136 -30.06 -25.89 -2.93
C ASP A 136 -29.47 -26.52 -4.21
N ASN A 137 -30.30 -27.22 -5.00
CA ASN A 137 -29.83 -27.87 -6.23
C ASN A 137 -29.58 -26.90 -7.40
N LYS A 138 -29.91 -25.61 -7.26
CA LYS A 138 -29.80 -24.58 -8.32
C LYS A 138 -29.05 -23.34 -7.89
N SER A 139 -28.70 -23.23 -6.61
CA SER A 139 -28.07 -22.06 -6.06
C SER A 139 -26.97 -22.40 -5.05
N SER A 140 -25.98 -21.54 -4.98
CA SER A 140 -24.90 -21.59 -4.01
C SER A 140 -24.55 -20.22 -3.47
N LYS A 141 -23.89 -20.18 -2.33
CA LYS A 141 -23.32 -18.97 -1.74
C LYS A 141 -21.80 -19.06 -1.83
N ILE A 142 -21.16 -18.02 -2.33
CA ILE A 142 -19.72 -17.87 -2.27
C ILE A 142 -19.37 -16.75 -1.29
N SER A 143 -18.41 -17.02 -0.42
CA SER A 143 -17.86 -16.03 0.53
C SER A 143 -16.36 -15.95 0.34
N ILE A 144 -15.81 -14.73 0.29
CA ILE A 144 -14.39 -14.48 0.06
C ILE A 144 -13.86 -13.56 1.15
N ASN A 145 -12.70 -13.93 1.70
CA ASN A 145 -11.95 -13.10 2.62
C ASN A 145 -10.48 -13.15 2.28
N THR A 146 -9.89 -12.00 1.97
CA THR A 146 -8.48 -11.88 1.63
C THR A 146 -7.75 -11.12 2.73
N ASN A 147 -6.61 -11.67 3.18
CA ASN A 147 -5.66 -10.97 4.02
C ASN A 147 -4.58 -10.38 3.12
N TYR A 148 -4.42 -9.08 3.14
CA TYR A 148 -3.41 -8.33 2.41
C TYR A 148 -2.27 -7.95 3.34
N THR A 149 -1.03 -8.10 2.86
CA THR A 149 0.18 -7.60 3.53
C THR A 149 1.00 -6.82 2.51
N TYR A 150 1.09 -5.51 2.70
CA TYR A 150 1.92 -4.64 1.87
C TYR A 150 3.12 -4.17 2.67
N SER A 151 4.31 -4.54 2.22
CA SER A 151 5.57 -4.22 2.89
C SER A 151 6.46 -3.37 2.01
N THR A 152 7.09 -2.35 2.62
CA THR A 152 8.11 -1.52 1.97
C THR A 152 9.40 -1.56 2.77
N GLN A 153 10.55 -1.65 2.07
CA GLN A 153 11.89 -1.67 2.66
C GLN A 153 12.80 -0.73 1.88
N HIS A 154 13.70 -0.03 2.56
CA HIS A 154 14.68 0.80 1.89
C HIS A 154 15.67 -0.02 1.06
N ALA A 155 15.78 0.30 -0.25
CA ALA A 155 16.64 -0.42 -1.19
C ALA A 155 18.13 -0.13 -1.03
N LEU A 156 18.51 0.99 -0.43
CA LEU A 156 19.89 1.41 -0.26
C LEU A 156 20.34 1.15 1.17
N GLY A 157 21.50 0.52 1.35
CA GLY A 157 22.12 -0.02 2.56
C GLY A 157 22.29 0.87 3.79
N TYR A 158 21.65 2.02 3.86
CA TYR A 158 21.38 2.74 5.10
C TYR A 158 20.13 2.15 5.73
N TYR A 159 20.30 0.94 6.26
CA TYR A 159 19.22 0.18 6.82
C TYR A 159 18.94 0.63 8.26
N ASP A 160 17.97 1.52 8.43
CA ASP A 160 17.26 1.64 9.70
C ASP A 160 15.96 0.82 9.61
N PRO A 161 15.86 -0.32 10.34
CA PRO A 161 14.63 -1.15 10.33
C PRO A 161 13.36 -0.37 10.71
N LYS A 162 13.50 0.76 11.42
CA LYS A 162 12.37 1.62 11.80
C LYS A 162 11.70 2.31 10.61
N LEU A 163 12.38 2.34 9.45
CA LEU A 163 11.82 2.90 8.23
C LEU A 163 11.04 1.88 7.40
N ASN A 164 11.14 0.60 7.75
CA ASN A 164 10.32 -0.43 7.12
C ASN A 164 8.86 -0.26 7.56
N GLN A 165 7.96 -0.43 6.60
CA GLN A 165 6.53 -0.29 6.82
C GLN A 165 5.84 -1.58 6.41
N THR A 166 4.86 -1.99 7.18
CA THR A 166 4.01 -3.12 6.85
C THR A 166 2.57 -2.75 7.17
N TYR A 167 1.72 -2.88 6.17
CA TYR A 167 0.28 -2.72 6.27
C TYR A 167 -0.36 -4.10 6.17
N SER A 168 -1.25 -4.44 7.10
CA SER A 168 -1.99 -5.69 7.10
C SER A 168 -3.46 -5.43 7.34
N PHE A 169 -4.31 -5.82 6.41
CA PHE A 169 -5.75 -5.60 6.46
C PHE A 169 -6.48 -6.68 5.65
N VAL A 170 -7.79 -6.76 5.84
CA VAL A 170 -8.65 -7.74 5.15
C VAL A 170 -9.45 -7.08 4.02
N SER A 171 -10.09 -7.90 3.19
CA SER A 171 -11.08 -7.47 2.19
C SER A 171 -12.06 -6.45 2.75
N GLY A 172 -12.26 -5.33 2.04
CA GLY A 172 -13.11 -4.22 2.49
C GLY A 172 -12.57 -3.43 3.67
N GLY A 173 -11.40 -3.79 4.20
CA GLY A 173 -10.77 -3.14 5.35
C GLY A 173 -9.61 -2.22 4.97
N HIS A 174 -9.08 -1.57 5.98
CA HIS A 174 -7.92 -0.68 5.86
C HIS A 174 -7.03 -0.79 7.10
N GLN A 175 -5.82 -0.25 7.01
CA GLN A 175 -4.93 -0.02 8.15
C GLN A 175 -4.24 1.33 8.03
N THR A 176 -4.19 2.05 9.15
CA THR A 176 -3.41 3.28 9.31
C THR A 176 -2.21 2.99 10.19
N ILE A 177 -1.02 3.39 9.74
CA ILE A 177 0.22 3.28 10.52
C ILE A 177 0.92 4.62 10.63
N ASN A 178 1.76 4.75 11.65
CA ASN A 178 2.67 5.87 11.82
C ASN A 178 3.95 5.60 11.02
N VAL A 179 4.35 6.56 10.19
CA VAL A 179 5.55 6.47 9.36
C VAL A 179 6.57 7.49 9.83
N ILE A 180 7.80 7.07 10.08
CA ILE A 180 8.87 7.99 10.47
C ILE A 180 9.42 8.64 9.19
N ASN A 181 9.35 9.98 9.11
CA ASN A 181 10.06 10.72 8.08
C ASN A 181 11.55 10.82 8.47
N PRO A 182 12.47 10.20 7.70
CA PRO A 182 13.89 10.14 8.07
C PRO A 182 14.60 11.51 8.02
N ILE A 183 14.03 12.47 7.28
CA ILE A 183 14.63 13.81 7.13
C ILE A 183 14.18 14.75 8.25
N SER A 184 12.89 14.81 8.53
CA SER A 184 12.32 15.76 9.50
C SER A 184 12.11 15.16 10.89
N GLY A 185 12.16 13.83 11.04
CA GLY A 185 11.81 13.13 12.27
C GLY A 185 10.31 13.20 12.61
N SER A 186 9.48 13.82 11.75
CA SER A 186 8.02 13.83 11.93
C SER A 186 7.45 12.41 11.76
N ILE A 187 6.29 12.17 12.38
CA ILE A 187 5.62 10.86 12.37
C ILE A 187 4.22 11.03 11.75
N PRO A 188 4.13 11.29 10.44
CA PRO A 188 2.83 11.32 9.77
C PRO A 188 2.18 9.95 9.72
N THR A 189 0.86 9.93 9.63
CA THR A 189 0.10 8.70 9.39
C THR A 189 -0.01 8.41 7.90
N ARG A 190 -0.08 7.13 7.55
CA ARG A 190 -0.40 6.63 6.20
C ARG A 190 -1.43 5.52 6.32
N THR A 191 -2.38 5.52 5.40
CA THR A 191 -3.49 4.55 5.37
C THR A 191 -3.45 3.80 4.07
N CYS A 192 -3.56 2.47 4.13
CA CYS A 192 -3.81 1.64 2.96
C CYS A 192 -5.10 0.85 3.14
N LYS A 193 -5.86 0.67 2.07
CA LYS A 193 -7.09 -0.13 2.03
C LYS A 193 -7.11 -1.08 0.84
N SER A 194 -7.96 -2.10 0.90
CA SER A 194 -8.26 -2.98 -0.23
C SER A 194 -9.08 -2.24 -1.31
N THR A 195 -8.75 -2.45 -2.60
CA THR A 195 -9.60 -2.09 -3.74
C THR A 195 -10.65 -3.15 -4.01
N ASN A 196 -10.53 -4.32 -3.38
CA ASN A 196 -11.34 -5.52 -3.62
C ASN A 196 -11.27 -6.03 -5.08
N PHE A 197 -10.19 -5.71 -5.81
CA PHE A 197 -10.00 -6.12 -7.20
C PHE A 197 -9.97 -7.65 -7.34
N ALA A 198 -9.24 -8.33 -6.46
CA ALA A 198 -9.08 -9.79 -6.51
C ALA A 198 -10.40 -10.51 -6.21
N GLU A 199 -11.16 -10.04 -5.22
CA GLU A 199 -12.46 -10.58 -4.84
C GLU A 199 -13.49 -10.36 -5.95
N ASN A 200 -13.52 -9.15 -6.51
CA ASN A 200 -14.45 -8.82 -7.59
C ASN A 200 -14.17 -9.62 -8.87
N ALA A 201 -12.89 -9.95 -9.16
CA ALA A 201 -12.55 -10.82 -10.27
C ALA A 201 -13.26 -12.18 -10.16
N ILE A 202 -13.32 -12.75 -8.96
CA ILE A 202 -14.02 -14.03 -8.70
C ILE A 202 -15.55 -13.84 -8.68
N PHE A 203 -16.06 -12.80 -8.02
CA PHE A 203 -17.52 -12.57 -7.97
C PHE A 203 -18.13 -12.32 -9.35
N ASN A 204 -17.38 -11.73 -10.27
CA ASN A 204 -17.86 -11.45 -11.62
C ASN A 204 -18.04 -12.71 -12.50
N LEU A 205 -17.38 -13.83 -12.15
CA LEU A 205 -17.49 -15.10 -12.87
C LEU A 205 -18.85 -15.78 -12.62
N ILE A 206 -19.45 -15.49 -11.49
CA ILE A 206 -20.59 -16.24 -10.97
C ILE A 206 -21.91 -15.45 -10.99
N LYS A 207 -21.85 -14.24 -11.54
CA LYS A 207 -23.04 -13.39 -11.79
C LYS A 207 -23.86 -13.85 -13.01
#